data_1e131ccbf45e7dc0c546e8cfc9a526ea
#
_entry.id   1e131ccbf45e7dc0c546e8cfc9a526ea
#
_cell.length_a   1.000
_cell.length_b   1.000
_cell.length_c   1.000
_cell.angle_alpha   90.00
_cell.angle_beta   90.00
_cell.angle_gamma   90.00
#
_symmetry.space_group_name_H-M   'P 1'
#
loop_
_entity.id
_entity.type
_entity.pdbx_description
1 polymer ?
#
loop_
_entity_poly.entity_id
_entity_poly.type
_entity_poly.pdbx_seq_one_letter_code
_entity_poly.pdbx_strand_id
1 'polypeptide(L)'
;MASFLAGFDPGPSVAQCGTINLGTPDLEKSLGFFRDTLGMEEVARVGGVSYLRGYQELKHHSLVLTEREKAEVISLSFRTSRPQDPELFAEELTRQEIEWVEVPSQTEVGRGTAVRFLLPGGDHPLELYYDIERAEAPSEIGSRLPSNSSRRRGLGVRRLDHFNVQTSPDTINQAEAWMRETLGFKRREFMTLPDRPDTLLGSWMSVTPQVHDIAIVSNYANQSARLHHVAFNLENYSDVLQAADILRDHDVAWGVGPGKHGLGQAMYLYIHDPGSDHRVELYAGGYFIFDPDWEAIEWTPDTYADGTTWYGDRVDISPGSRGRDTTPTLARLER
;
A
#
# COMPACT_ATOMS: atom_id res chain seq x y z
N MET A 1 20.85 -34.79 -7.70
CA MET A 1 19.79 -33.77 -7.55
C MET A 1 20.31 -32.33 -7.63
N ALA A 2 21.55 -32.03 -7.34
CA ALA A 2 22.09 -30.65 -7.40
C ALA A 2 22.35 -30.08 -8.80
N SER A 3 22.34 -30.87 -9.86
CA SER A 3 22.64 -30.40 -11.22
C SER A 3 21.41 -29.97 -12.05
N PHE A 4 20.19 -30.21 -11.57
CA PHE A 4 18.96 -29.87 -12.30
C PHE A 4 18.54 -28.40 -12.11
N LEU A 5 19.05 -27.73 -11.08
CA LEU A 5 18.76 -26.33 -10.77
C LEU A 5 19.88 -25.35 -11.14
N ALA A 6 21.03 -25.87 -11.63
CA ALA A 6 22.11 -25.00 -12.08
C ALA A 6 21.72 -24.35 -13.42
N GLY A 7 21.23 -23.11 -13.38
CA GLY A 7 20.86 -22.33 -14.56
C GLY A 7 19.38 -21.94 -14.63
N PHE A 8 18.54 -22.35 -13.66
CA PHE A 8 17.17 -21.84 -13.59
C PHE A 8 17.17 -20.48 -12.86
N ASP A 9 17.05 -19.40 -13.62
CA ASP A 9 16.73 -18.08 -13.07
C ASP A 9 15.21 -17.89 -13.19
N PRO A 10 14.48 -17.75 -12.07
CA PRO A 10 13.03 -17.52 -12.11
C PRO A 10 12.64 -16.10 -12.59
N GLY A 11 13.63 -15.28 -13.00
CA GLY A 11 13.42 -13.87 -13.31
C GLY A 11 13.29 -12.99 -12.06
N PRO A 12 13.20 -11.66 -12.24
CA PRO A 12 13.03 -10.72 -11.13
C PRO A 12 11.65 -10.86 -10.50
N SER A 13 11.56 -10.63 -9.19
CA SER A 13 10.30 -10.74 -8.46
C SER A 13 10.16 -9.72 -7.34
N VAL A 14 8.93 -9.28 -7.13
CA VAL A 14 8.51 -8.45 -5.98
C VAL A 14 8.28 -9.37 -4.78
N ALA A 15 8.74 -8.95 -3.60
CA ALA A 15 8.60 -9.70 -2.35
C ALA A 15 7.50 -9.18 -1.44
N GLN A 16 7.27 -7.85 -1.41
CA GLN A 16 6.30 -7.22 -0.49
C GLN A 16 6.14 -5.73 -0.77
N CYS A 17 5.11 -5.11 -0.16
CA CYS A 17 5.05 -3.66 -0.04
C CYS A 17 6.33 -3.11 0.60
N GLY A 18 6.88 -2.09 -0.01
CA GLY A 18 8.09 -1.41 0.43
C GLY A 18 7.78 -0.21 1.32
N THR A 19 7.75 0.97 0.71
CA THR A 19 7.46 2.25 1.36
C THR A 19 6.39 3.02 0.58
N ILE A 20 5.74 3.97 1.23
CA ILE A 20 4.93 4.99 0.58
C ILE A 20 5.49 6.36 0.97
N ASN A 21 5.64 7.26 -0.03
CA ASN A 21 6.02 8.64 0.20
C ASN A 21 4.83 9.55 -0.07
N LEU A 22 4.34 10.20 0.98
CA LEU A 22 3.19 11.09 0.98
C LEU A 22 3.64 12.54 1.12
N GLY A 23 3.28 13.37 0.14
CA GLY A 23 3.41 14.82 0.23
C GLY A 23 2.29 15.41 1.10
N THR A 24 2.65 16.26 2.06
CA THR A 24 1.71 16.92 2.97
C THR A 24 1.95 18.42 3.04
N PRO A 25 0.91 19.26 3.02
CA PRO A 25 1.06 20.70 3.19
C PRO A 25 1.30 21.12 4.66
N ASP A 26 1.03 20.24 5.61
CA ASP A 26 1.27 20.49 7.05
C ASP A 26 1.95 19.26 7.68
N LEU A 27 3.29 19.24 7.56
CA LEU A 27 4.10 18.11 8.05
C LEU A 27 3.92 17.85 9.55
N GLU A 28 3.86 18.90 10.37
CA GLU A 28 3.73 18.72 11.83
C GLU A 28 2.38 18.13 12.22
N LYS A 29 1.32 18.53 11.53
CA LYS A 29 -0.02 17.99 11.76
C LYS A 29 -0.13 16.53 11.31
N SER A 30 0.45 16.19 10.16
CA SER A 30 0.57 14.80 9.70
C SER A 30 1.42 13.97 10.67
N LEU A 31 2.54 14.50 11.18
CA LEU A 31 3.35 13.81 12.18
C LEU A 31 2.59 13.57 13.49
N GLY A 32 1.85 14.57 13.99
CA GLY A 32 0.97 14.40 15.16
C GLY A 32 -0.03 13.26 14.95
N PHE A 33 -0.56 13.12 13.75
CA PHE A 33 -1.47 12.03 13.40
C PHE A 33 -0.73 10.67 13.32
N PHE A 34 0.26 10.52 12.47
CA PHE A 34 0.91 9.22 12.24
C PHE A 34 1.76 8.77 13.45
N ARG A 35 2.53 9.68 14.06
CA ARG A 35 3.42 9.35 15.17
C ARG A 35 2.68 9.26 16.50
N ASP A 36 1.92 10.30 16.84
CA ASP A 36 1.39 10.43 18.20
C ASP A 36 0.03 9.73 18.34
N THR A 37 -0.86 9.82 17.34
CA THR A 37 -2.17 9.14 17.36
C THR A 37 -2.08 7.70 16.90
N LEU A 38 -1.55 7.44 15.71
CA LEU A 38 -1.45 6.07 15.17
C LEU A 38 -0.33 5.24 15.84
N GLY A 39 0.64 5.91 16.47
CA GLY A 39 1.69 5.27 17.26
C GLY A 39 2.85 4.73 16.43
N MET A 40 3.07 5.27 15.23
CA MET A 40 4.24 4.95 14.43
C MET A 40 5.51 5.56 15.03
N GLU A 41 6.64 4.92 14.84
CA GLU A 41 7.94 5.38 15.28
C GLU A 41 8.58 6.28 14.23
N GLU A 42 8.85 7.55 14.55
CA GLU A 42 9.67 8.44 13.73
C GLU A 42 11.15 8.04 13.91
N VAL A 43 11.76 7.52 12.87
CA VAL A 43 13.11 6.92 12.93
C VAL A 43 14.19 7.85 12.40
N ALA A 44 13.83 8.79 11.54
CA ALA A 44 14.71 9.82 11.02
C ALA A 44 13.92 11.04 10.57
N ARG A 45 14.59 12.20 10.57
CA ARG A 45 14.08 13.43 10.00
C ARG A 45 15.21 14.21 9.36
N VAL A 46 15.02 14.60 8.10
CA VAL A 46 16.00 15.38 7.35
C VAL A 46 15.29 16.49 6.57
N GLY A 47 15.52 17.74 6.94
CA GLY A 47 14.81 18.87 6.36
C GLY A 47 13.29 18.74 6.54
N GLY A 48 12.54 18.95 5.47
CA GLY A 48 11.07 18.79 5.42
C GLY A 48 10.61 17.34 5.17
N VAL A 49 11.42 16.32 5.48
CA VAL A 49 11.09 14.91 5.25
C VAL A 49 11.22 14.12 6.55
N SER A 50 10.19 13.36 6.90
CA SER A 50 10.17 12.49 8.08
C SER A 50 9.92 11.03 7.67
N TYR A 51 10.59 10.10 8.34
CA TYR A 51 10.58 8.67 8.07
C TYR A 51 9.98 7.93 9.26
N LEU A 52 8.93 7.14 9.02
CA LEU A 52 8.21 6.45 10.08
C LEU A 52 8.05 4.96 9.76
N ARG A 53 7.88 4.16 10.81
CA ARG A 53 7.57 2.73 10.72
C ARG A 53 6.56 2.29 11.78
N GLY A 54 5.86 1.19 11.49
CA GLY A 54 5.10 0.46 12.49
C GLY A 54 5.99 -0.31 13.46
N TYR A 55 5.50 -0.60 14.67
CA TYR A 55 6.32 -1.20 15.74
C TYR A 55 6.83 -2.63 15.43
N GLN A 56 6.25 -3.33 14.47
CA GLN A 56 6.69 -4.68 14.05
C GLN A 56 7.56 -4.70 12.80
N GLU A 57 7.82 -3.58 12.17
CA GLU A 57 8.60 -3.56 10.93
C GLU A 57 10.09 -3.71 11.21
N LEU A 58 10.72 -4.57 10.42
CA LEU A 58 12.18 -4.83 10.50
C LEU A 58 12.99 -3.94 9.53
N LYS A 59 12.32 -3.18 8.67
CA LYS A 59 12.93 -2.19 7.77
C LYS A 59 13.02 -0.83 8.45
N HIS A 60 13.94 0.02 7.98
CA HIS A 60 14.17 1.34 8.52
C HIS A 60 12.86 2.14 8.62
N HIS A 61 12.10 2.19 7.53
CA HIS A 61 10.80 2.88 7.47
C HIS A 61 9.86 2.24 6.46
N SER A 62 8.58 2.56 6.55
CA SER A 62 7.54 2.19 5.58
C SER A 62 6.70 3.38 5.13
N LEU A 63 6.73 4.46 5.89
CA LEU A 63 6.06 5.72 5.58
C LEU A 63 7.09 6.84 5.52
N VAL A 64 7.03 7.62 4.45
CA VAL A 64 7.76 8.87 4.31
C VAL A 64 6.74 10.00 4.19
N LEU A 65 6.89 11.02 5.02
CA LEU A 65 6.11 12.27 4.94
C LEU A 65 7.03 13.37 4.43
N THR A 66 6.69 13.94 3.30
CA THR A 66 7.46 15.01 2.66
C THR A 66 6.63 16.29 2.63
N GLU A 67 7.19 17.38 3.15
CA GLU A 67 6.55 18.69 3.06
C GLU A 67 6.40 19.12 1.60
N ARG A 68 5.18 19.45 1.19
CA ARG A 68 4.78 19.86 -0.16
C ARG A 68 3.72 20.94 -0.08
N GLU A 69 3.57 21.72 -1.15
CA GLU A 69 2.50 22.73 -1.24
C GLU A 69 1.10 22.11 -1.27
N LYS A 70 1.00 20.87 -1.73
CA LYS A 70 -0.26 20.11 -1.90
C LYS A 70 -0.09 18.69 -1.40
N ALA A 71 -1.22 18.11 -0.99
CA ALA A 71 -1.30 16.68 -0.74
C ALA A 71 -1.16 15.90 -2.06
N GLU A 72 -0.20 14.99 -2.12
CA GLU A 72 0.06 14.15 -3.30
C GLU A 72 0.78 12.87 -2.88
N VAL A 73 0.75 11.85 -3.73
CA VAL A 73 1.59 10.66 -3.56
C VAL A 73 2.82 10.81 -4.44
N ILE A 74 3.99 10.81 -3.81
CA ILE A 74 5.27 10.97 -4.50
C ILE A 74 5.73 9.63 -5.07
N SER A 75 5.60 8.54 -4.30
CA SER A 75 5.88 7.18 -4.77
C SER A 75 5.20 6.11 -3.94
N LEU A 76 4.94 4.98 -4.60
CA LEU A 76 4.53 3.70 -4.02
C LEU A 76 5.64 2.71 -4.31
N SER A 77 6.27 2.15 -3.29
CA SER A 77 7.43 1.29 -3.49
C SER A 77 7.14 -0.16 -3.16
N PHE A 78 7.77 -1.06 -3.92
CA PHE A 78 7.80 -2.49 -3.64
C PHE A 78 9.23 -2.95 -3.45
N ARG A 79 9.45 -3.79 -2.44
CA ARG A 79 10.73 -4.43 -2.24
C ARG A 79 10.83 -5.68 -3.09
N THR A 80 11.95 -5.84 -3.79
CA THR A 80 12.24 -7.02 -4.60
C THR A 80 12.80 -8.16 -3.76
N SER A 81 12.85 -9.36 -4.33
CA SER A 81 13.27 -10.57 -3.62
C SER A 81 14.78 -10.73 -3.52
N ARG A 82 15.53 -10.23 -4.53
CA ARG A 82 16.98 -10.39 -4.64
C ARG A 82 17.67 -9.05 -4.94
N PRO A 83 18.94 -8.89 -4.56
CA PRO A 83 19.70 -7.65 -4.81
C PRO A 83 19.75 -7.21 -6.28
N GLN A 84 19.80 -8.18 -7.22
CA GLN A 84 19.88 -7.91 -8.66
C GLN A 84 18.53 -7.61 -9.30
N ASP A 85 17.41 -7.89 -8.63
CA ASP A 85 16.08 -7.76 -9.24
C ASP A 85 15.74 -6.33 -9.69
N PRO A 86 16.12 -5.24 -8.98
CA PRO A 86 15.87 -3.88 -9.48
C PRO A 86 16.51 -3.62 -10.85
N GLU A 87 17.75 -4.08 -11.06
CA GLU A 87 18.45 -3.94 -12.34
C GLU A 87 17.78 -4.76 -13.44
N LEU A 88 17.38 -6.01 -13.15
CA LEU A 88 16.65 -6.86 -14.09
C LEU A 88 15.27 -6.28 -14.45
N PHE A 89 14.58 -5.63 -13.51
CA PHE A 89 13.35 -4.90 -13.82
C PHE A 89 13.61 -3.67 -14.68
N ALA A 90 14.72 -2.94 -14.49
CA ALA A 90 15.09 -1.81 -15.36
C ALA A 90 15.34 -2.26 -16.80
N GLU A 91 16.01 -3.43 -16.97
CA GLU A 91 16.18 -4.05 -18.28
C GLU A 91 14.83 -4.44 -18.92
N GLU A 92 13.92 -5.02 -18.13
CA GLU A 92 12.59 -5.40 -18.59
C GLU A 92 11.74 -4.18 -18.97
N LEU A 93 11.77 -3.09 -18.19
CA LEU A 93 11.10 -1.82 -18.53
C LEU A 93 11.65 -1.26 -19.84
N THR A 94 12.98 -1.28 -20.02
CA THR A 94 13.61 -0.84 -21.27
C THR A 94 13.18 -1.70 -22.46
N ARG A 95 13.10 -3.02 -22.29
CA ARG A 95 12.63 -3.95 -23.32
C ARG A 95 11.16 -3.69 -23.71
N GLN A 96 10.35 -3.25 -22.78
CA GLN A 96 8.94 -2.87 -22.98
C GLN A 96 8.76 -1.41 -23.45
N GLU A 97 9.85 -0.68 -23.69
CA GLU A 97 9.82 0.75 -24.05
C GLU A 97 9.12 1.64 -23.02
N ILE A 98 9.17 1.24 -21.74
CA ILE A 98 8.64 2.01 -20.62
C ILE A 98 9.75 2.92 -20.08
N GLU A 99 9.46 4.21 -19.99
CA GLU A 99 10.38 5.19 -19.41
C GLU A 99 10.58 4.93 -17.92
N TRP A 100 11.83 4.93 -17.46
CA TRP A 100 12.18 4.80 -16.05
C TRP A 100 13.37 5.68 -15.70
N VAL A 101 13.53 5.95 -14.40
CA VAL A 101 14.69 6.69 -13.86
C VAL A 101 15.27 5.93 -12.67
N GLU A 102 16.59 6.05 -12.51
CA GLU A 102 17.27 5.59 -11.30
C GLU A 102 17.04 6.61 -10.18
N VAL A 103 16.60 6.12 -9.02
CA VAL A 103 16.59 6.89 -7.77
C VAL A 103 17.85 6.51 -6.99
N PRO A 104 18.80 7.45 -6.83
CA PRO A 104 20.06 7.16 -6.17
C PRO A 104 19.89 6.65 -4.74
N SER A 105 20.82 5.80 -4.31
CA SER A 105 20.90 5.35 -2.91
C SER A 105 20.90 6.56 -1.95
N GLN A 106 20.23 6.41 -0.80
CA GLN A 106 20.07 7.44 0.22
C GLN A 106 19.26 8.68 -0.21
N THR A 107 18.57 8.65 -1.36
CA THR A 107 17.54 9.65 -1.68
C THR A 107 16.41 9.59 -0.62
N GLU A 108 16.01 8.39 -0.22
CA GLU A 108 15.34 8.15 1.07
C GLU A 108 16.37 7.61 2.05
N VAL A 109 16.46 8.22 3.22
CA VAL A 109 17.43 7.84 4.26
C VAL A 109 17.30 6.35 4.60
N GLY A 110 18.41 5.63 4.58
CA GLY A 110 18.43 4.19 4.88
C GLY A 110 17.95 3.29 3.75
N ARG A 111 17.64 3.82 2.55
CA ARG A 111 17.25 3.02 1.38
C ARG A 111 18.33 3.03 0.31
N GLY A 112 18.56 1.88 -0.32
CA GLY A 112 19.43 1.74 -1.48
C GLY A 112 18.85 2.34 -2.76
N THR A 113 19.51 2.09 -3.87
CA THR A 113 19.07 2.50 -5.21
C THR A 113 17.73 1.88 -5.55
N ALA A 114 16.85 2.66 -6.22
CA ALA A 114 15.58 2.18 -6.72
C ALA A 114 15.40 2.51 -8.21
N VAL A 115 14.51 1.78 -8.86
CA VAL A 115 14.03 2.03 -10.22
C VAL A 115 12.63 2.61 -10.13
N ARG A 116 12.43 3.84 -10.61
CA ARG A 116 11.14 4.54 -10.61
C ARG A 116 10.58 4.60 -12.02
N PHE A 117 9.30 4.32 -12.16
CA PHE A 117 8.56 4.39 -13.43
C PHE A 117 7.09 4.70 -13.15
N LEU A 118 6.33 5.00 -14.20
CA LEU A 118 4.87 5.13 -14.11
C LEU A 118 4.21 3.81 -14.49
N LEU A 119 3.25 3.35 -13.66
CA LEU A 119 2.49 2.13 -13.93
C LEU A 119 1.78 2.22 -15.29
N PRO A 120 2.08 1.36 -16.26
CA PRO A 120 1.39 1.34 -17.54
C PRO A 120 -0.12 1.21 -17.38
N GLY A 121 -0.87 2.10 -17.99
CA GLY A 121 -2.34 2.16 -17.86
C GLY A 121 -2.87 2.77 -16.56
N GLY A 122 -2.01 3.05 -15.58
CA GLY A 122 -2.39 3.61 -14.29
C GLY A 122 -1.77 4.96 -13.95
N ASP A 123 -0.60 5.25 -14.52
CA ASP A 123 0.21 6.47 -14.29
C ASP A 123 0.63 6.70 -12.83
N HIS A 124 0.59 5.66 -12.00
CA HIS A 124 1.06 5.75 -10.62
C HIS A 124 2.59 5.67 -10.57
N PRO A 125 3.28 6.53 -9.79
CA PRO A 125 4.72 6.49 -9.61
C PRO A 125 5.10 5.29 -8.74
N LEU A 126 5.58 4.23 -9.37
CA LEU A 126 6.06 3.02 -8.72
C LEU A 126 7.57 3.02 -8.59
N GLU A 127 8.07 2.44 -7.50
CA GLU A 127 9.49 2.21 -7.28
C GLU A 127 9.76 0.74 -6.91
N LEU A 128 10.84 0.21 -7.46
CA LEU A 128 11.35 -1.13 -7.14
C LEU A 128 12.74 -1.00 -6.53
N TYR A 129 12.94 -1.54 -5.34
CA TYR A 129 14.23 -1.52 -4.64
C TYR A 129 14.45 -2.82 -3.86
N TYR A 130 15.70 -3.10 -3.50
CA TYR A 130 16.04 -4.24 -2.65
C TYR A 130 16.57 -3.81 -1.29
N ASP A 131 17.59 -2.95 -1.29
CA ASP A 131 18.32 -2.58 -0.07
C ASP A 131 17.53 -1.55 0.75
N ILE A 132 17.36 -1.87 2.03
CA ILE A 132 16.89 -0.95 3.05
C ILE A 132 17.53 -1.34 4.38
N GLU A 133 18.01 -0.36 5.14
CA GLU A 133 18.54 -0.57 6.47
C GLU A 133 17.54 -1.28 7.37
N ARG A 134 18.05 -2.08 8.29
CA ARG A 134 17.19 -2.81 9.23
C ARG A 134 16.99 -2.01 10.50
N ALA A 135 15.80 -2.12 11.06
CA ALA A 135 15.51 -1.64 12.39
C ALA A 135 16.36 -2.40 13.42
N GLU A 136 17.02 -1.67 14.31
CA GLU A 136 17.76 -2.25 15.42
C GLU A 136 16.85 -2.43 16.64
N ALA A 137 17.08 -3.50 17.40
CA ALA A 137 16.44 -3.66 18.70
C ALA A 137 17.08 -2.65 19.67
N PRO A 138 16.26 -1.88 20.46
CA PRO A 138 16.80 -1.02 21.49
C PRO A 138 17.67 -1.81 22.48
N SER A 139 18.82 -1.25 22.85
CA SER A 139 19.82 -1.91 23.72
C SER A 139 19.27 -2.25 25.12
N GLU A 140 18.25 -1.51 25.56
CA GLU A 140 17.59 -1.70 26.86
C GLU A 140 16.63 -2.89 26.88
N ILE A 141 16.28 -3.41 25.71
CA ILE A 141 15.37 -4.56 25.56
C ILE A 141 16.19 -5.81 25.39
N GLY A 142 16.11 -6.76 26.29
CA GLY A 142 16.81 -8.05 26.20
C GLY A 142 16.37 -8.93 25.03
N SER A 143 15.37 -8.51 24.26
CA SER A 143 14.91 -9.17 23.04
C SER A 143 15.82 -8.85 21.87
N ARG A 144 16.18 -9.87 21.08
CA ARG A 144 16.92 -9.69 19.82
C ARG A 144 16.03 -9.19 18.67
N LEU A 145 14.72 -9.14 18.87
CA LEU A 145 13.76 -8.72 17.86
C LEU A 145 13.47 -7.23 18.01
N PRO A 146 13.60 -6.42 16.97
CA PRO A 146 13.16 -5.03 16.97
C PRO A 146 11.64 -4.93 17.08
N SER A 147 10.89 -5.95 16.61
CA SER A 147 9.44 -6.01 16.73
C SER A 147 9.02 -6.65 18.06
N ASN A 148 8.56 -5.84 18.99
CA ASN A 148 8.03 -6.31 20.27
C ASN A 148 6.75 -5.52 20.60
N SER A 149 5.69 -6.22 21.02
CA SER A 149 4.41 -5.62 21.41
C SER A 149 4.54 -4.59 22.55
N SER A 150 5.59 -4.68 23.36
CA SER A 150 5.89 -3.68 24.40
C SER A 150 6.24 -2.29 23.83
N ARG A 151 6.52 -2.20 22.53
CA ARG A 151 6.77 -0.95 21.81
C ARG A 151 5.51 -0.31 21.24
N ARG A 152 4.37 -0.99 21.35
CA ARG A 152 3.09 -0.49 20.90
C ARG A 152 2.75 0.83 21.59
N ARG A 153 2.41 1.86 20.82
CA ARG A 153 2.00 3.19 21.25
C ARG A 153 0.79 3.63 20.44
N GLY A 154 0.05 4.61 20.94
CA GLY A 154 -1.16 5.11 20.28
C GLY A 154 -2.10 3.98 19.89
N LEU A 155 -2.58 3.99 18.66
CA LEU A 155 -3.43 2.91 18.12
C LEU A 155 -2.67 1.59 17.94
N GLY A 156 -1.34 1.62 17.90
CA GLY A 156 -0.50 0.44 17.76
C GLY A 156 -0.42 -0.09 16.34
N VAL A 157 -0.18 0.79 15.39
CA VAL A 157 0.13 0.40 14.01
C VAL A 157 1.32 -0.56 13.99
N ARG A 158 1.08 -1.77 13.45
CA ARG A 158 2.10 -2.81 13.36
C ARG A 158 3.02 -2.64 12.17
N ARG A 159 2.44 -2.42 11.00
CA ARG A 159 3.14 -2.36 9.72
C ARG A 159 2.26 -1.73 8.63
N LEU A 160 2.90 -1.28 7.57
CA LEU A 160 2.24 -1.04 6.30
C LEU A 160 1.63 -2.37 5.82
N ASP A 161 0.36 -2.34 5.41
CA ASP A 161 -0.36 -3.52 4.96
C ASP A 161 -0.46 -3.58 3.44
N HIS A 162 -1.15 -2.61 2.84
CA HIS A 162 -1.37 -2.58 1.40
C HIS A 162 -1.60 -1.16 0.86
N PHE A 163 -1.61 -1.05 -0.46
CA PHE A 163 -2.04 0.14 -1.19
C PHE A 163 -3.36 -0.14 -1.93
N ASN A 164 -4.24 0.84 -2.00
CA ASN A 164 -5.37 0.81 -2.93
C ASN A 164 -5.27 2.04 -3.84
N VAL A 165 -5.12 1.78 -5.14
CA VAL A 165 -4.97 2.81 -6.16
C VAL A 165 -6.14 2.83 -7.10
N GLN A 166 -6.39 4.00 -7.71
CA GLN A 166 -7.48 4.18 -8.66
C GLN A 166 -6.96 4.56 -10.04
N THR A 167 -7.57 3.99 -11.06
CA THR A 167 -7.30 4.35 -12.45
C THR A 167 -8.60 4.41 -13.26
N SER A 168 -8.49 4.93 -14.49
CA SER A 168 -9.60 5.00 -15.43
C SER A 168 -10.18 3.60 -15.71
N PRO A 169 -11.51 3.45 -15.81
CA PRO A 169 -12.14 2.22 -16.29
C PRO A 169 -11.66 1.78 -17.68
N ASP A 170 -11.14 2.70 -18.48
CA ASP A 170 -10.68 2.40 -19.84
C ASP A 170 -9.29 1.75 -19.86
N THR A 171 -8.51 1.88 -18.78
CA THR A 171 -7.12 1.39 -18.71
C THR A 171 -6.85 0.44 -17.54
N ILE A 172 -7.82 0.22 -16.64
CA ILE A 172 -7.63 -0.64 -15.46
C ILE A 172 -7.20 -2.06 -15.81
N ASN A 173 -7.78 -2.65 -16.86
CA ASN A 173 -7.43 -4.00 -17.30
C ASN A 173 -5.97 -4.07 -17.76
N GLN A 174 -5.48 -3.03 -18.46
CA GLN A 174 -4.08 -2.94 -18.87
C GLN A 174 -3.15 -2.84 -17.66
N ALA A 175 -3.46 -1.96 -16.71
CA ALA A 175 -2.65 -1.76 -15.52
C ALA A 175 -2.58 -3.03 -14.65
N GLU A 176 -3.71 -3.69 -14.45
CA GLU A 176 -3.81 -4.95 -13.69
C GLU A 176 -3.04 -6.08 -14.38
N ALA A 177 -3.23 -6.26 -15.68
CA ALA A 177 -2.53 -7.29 -16.46
C ALA A 177 -1.01 -7.08 -16.42
N TRP A 178 -0.56 -5.84 -16.60
CA TRP A 178 0.86 -5.51 -16.53
C TRP A 178 1.47 -5.84 -15.15
N MET A 179 0.78 -5.52 -14.05
CA MET A 179 1.25 -5.88 -12.70
C MET A 179 1.36 -7.39 -12.51
N ARG A 180 0.43 -8.15 -13.06
CA ARG A 180 0.46 -9.62 -12.97
C ARG A 180 1.57 -10.22 -13.81
N GLU A 181 1.70 -9.78 -15.05
CA GLU A 181 2.60 -10.36 -16.05
C GLU A 181 4.04 -9.93 -15.83
N THR A 182 4.28 -8.67 -15.40
CA THR A 182 5.63 -8.12 -15.24
C THR A 182 6.11 -8.19 -13.80
N LEU A 183 5.28 -7.82 -12.81
CA LEU A 183 5.69 -7.79 -11.40
C LEU A 183 5.38 -9.09 -10.65
N GLY A 184 4.64 -10.01 -11.26
CA GLY A 184 4.34 -11.33 -10.68
C GLY A 184 3.21 -11.33 -9.64
N PHE A 185 2.41 -10.28 -9.58
CA PHE A 185 1.23 -10.26 -8.71
C PHE A 185 0.23 -11.33 -9.12
N LYS A 186 -0.48 -11.89 -8.15
CA LYS A 186 -1.57 -12.83 -8.38
C LYS A 186 -2.89 -12.19 -8.01
N ARG A 187 -3.87 -12.23 -8.91
CA ARG A 187 -5.24 -11.84 -8.60
C ARG A 187 -5.81 -12.80 -7.58
N ARG A 188 -6.37 -12.26 -6.48
CA ARG A 188 -6.95 -13.06 -5.40
C ARG A 188 -8.46 -12.93 -5.35
N GLU A 189 -8.94 -11.73 -5.48
CA GLU A 189 -10.35 -11.40 -5.55
C GLU A 189 -10.56 -10.27 -6.57
N PHE A 190 -11.73 -10.23 -7.22
CA PHE A 190 -12.01 -9.19 -8.20
C PHE A 190 -13.51 -8.92 -8.36
N MET A 191 -13.81 -7.78 -8.94
CA MET A 191 -15.14 -7.34 -9.37
C MET A 191 -15.05 -6.81 -10.80
N THR A 192 -16.12 -6.96 -11.57
CA THR A 192 -16.24 -6.36 -12.92
C THR A 192 -17.33 -5.29 -12.94
N LEU A 193 -17.32 -4.40 -13.91
CA LEU A 193 -18.37 -3.38 -14.05
C LEU A 193 -19.68 -4.04 -14.50
N PRO A 194 -20.83 -3.67 -13.89
CA PRO A 194 -22.13 -4.29 -14.23
C PRO A 194 -22.54 -4.10 -15.69
N ASP A 195 -22.19 -2.94 -16.27
CA ASP A 195 -22.51 -2.57 -17.65
C ASP A 195 -21.38 -2.92 -18.64
N ARG A 196 -20.20 -3.29 -18.15
CA ARG A 196 -19.03 -3.72 -18.92
C ARG A 196 -18.36 -4.92 -18.24
N PRO A 197 -18.90 -6.16 -18.41
CA PRO A 197 -18.45 -7.34 -17.68
C PRO A 197 -16.99 -7.76 -17.96
N ASP A 198 -16.43 -7.31 -19.10
CA ASP A 198 -15.01 -7.52 -19.43
C ASP A 198 -14.07 -6.47 -18.81
N THR A 199 -14.61 -5.48 -18.09
CA THR A 199 -13.85 -4.39 -17.46
C THR A 199 -13.88 -4.53 -15.95
N LEU A 200 -12.72 -4.47 -15.31
CA LEU A 200 -12.61 -4.53 -13.87
C LEU A 200 -13.26 -3.30 -13.20
N LEU A 201 -14.08 -3.55 -12.20
CA LEU A 201 -14.42 -2.57 -11.16
C LEU A 201 -13.31 -2.49 -10.12
N GLY A 202 -12.69 -3.62 -9.80
CA GLY A 202 -11.54 -3.71 -8.90
C GLY A 202 -10.89 -5.09 -8.92
N SER A 203 -9.60 -5.12 -8.63
CA SER A 203 -8.78 -6.33 -8.48
C SER A 203 -7.89 -6.20 -7.26
N TRP A 204 -7.94 -7.18 -6.38
CA TRP A 204 -7.12 -7.32 -5.17
C TRP A 204 -6.04 -8.36 -5.44
N MET A 205 -4.78 -7.91 -5.40
CA MET A 205 -3.64 -8.71 -5.87
C MET A 205 -2.56 -8.78 -4.82
N SER A 206 -1.86 -9.91 -4.75
CA SER A 206 -0.72 -10.08 -3.85
C SER A 206 0.44 -10.85 -4.47
N VAL A 207 1.63 -10.60 -3.93
CA VAL A 207 2.82 -11.42 -4.06
C VAL A 207 3.11 -12.18 -2.75
N THR A 208 2.57 -11.70 -1.64
CA THR A 208 2.64 -12.33 -0.32
C THR A 208 1.45 -13.28 -0.09
N PRO A 209 1.44 -14.05 1.03
CA PRO A 209 0.25 -14.81 1.41
C PRO A 209 -0.97 -13.98 1.82
N GLN A 210 -0.87 -12.65 1.91
CA GLN A 210 -2.02 -11.78 2.15
C GLN A 210 -2.99 -11.84 0.97
N VAL A 211 -4.26 -11.48 1.22
CA VAL A 211 -5.25 -11.37 0.15
C VAL A 211 -4.84 -10.31 -0.86
N HIS A 212 -4.28 -9.21 -0.39
CA HIS A 212 -3.72 -8.21 -1.28
C HIS A 212 -2.59 -7.41 -0.63
N ASP A 213 -1.56 -7.16 -1.41
CA ASP A 213 -0.52 -6.16 -1.16
C ASP A 213 -0.88 -4.86 -1.91
N ILE A 214 -1.63 -4.98 -3.00
CA ILE A 214 -2.18 -3.86 -3.75
C ILE A 214 -3.57 -4.19 -4.28
N ALA A 215 -4.48 -3.22 -4.20
CA ALA A 215 -5.72 -3.21 -4.95
C ALA A 215 -5.68 -2.12 -6.02
N ILE A 216 -6.24 -2.41 -7.19
CA ILE A 216 -6.50 -1.42 -8.24
C ILE A 216 -8.00 -1.38 -8.49
N VAL A 217 -8.59 -0.18 -8.44
CA VAL A 217 -10.03 -0.01 -8.60
C VAL A 217 -10.36 1.07 -9.64
N SER A 218 -11.49 0.90 -10.33
CA SER A 218 -11.97 1.87 -11.30
C SER A 218 -12.42 3.16 -10.63
N ASN A 219 -12.03 4.29 -11.21
CA ASN A 219 -12.51 5.61 -10.82
C ASN A 219 -13.60 6.06 -11.79
N TYR A 220 -14.84 6.12 -11.33
CA TYR A 220 -15.98 6.53 -12.16
C TYR A 220 -15.91 7.98 -12.67
N ALA A 221 -15.07 8.82 -12.07
CA ALA A 221 -14.77 10.16 -12.60
C ALA A 221 -13.78 10.13 -13.79
N ASN A 222 -13.40 8.94 -14.26
CA ASN A 222 -12.45 8.70 -15.33
C ASN A 222 -11.08 9.39 -15.08
N GLN A 223 -10.62 9.33 -13.84
CA GLN A 223 -9.34 9.87 -13.41
C GLN A 223 -8.36 8.75 -13.14
N SER A 224 -7.17 8.83 -13.71
CA SER A 224 -6.04 7.96 -13.41
C SER A 224 -5.15 8.55 -12.32
N ALA A 225 -4.14 7.79 -11.91
CA ALA A 225 -3.10 8.20 -10.99
C ALA A 225 -3.65 8.77 -9.67
N ARG A 226 -4.55 8.02 -9.02
CA ARG A 226 -5.13 8.40 -7.72
C ARG A 226 -4.85 7.33 -6.68
N LEU A 227 -4.51 7.74 -5.46
CA LEU A 227 -4.50 6.87 -4.29
C LEU A 227 -5.91 6.86 -3.68
N HIS A 228 -6.51 5.68 -3.52
CA HIS A 228 -7.74 5.55 -2.74
C HIS A 228 -7.43 5.55 -1.25
N HIS A 229 -6.46 4.75 -0.82
CA HIS A 229 -5.94 4.75 0.55
C HIS A 229 -4.60 4.01 0.66
N VAL A 230 -3.90 4.29 1.75
CA VAL A 230 -2.85 3.43 2.29
C VAL A 230 -3.39 2.73 3.54
N ALA A 231 -3.15 1.44 3.67
CA ALA A 231 -3.62 0.66 4.81
C ALA A 231 -2.49 0.30 5.77
N PHE A 232 -2.79 0.42 7.05
CA PHE A 232 -1.91 0.01 8.15
C PHE A 232 -2.55 -1.07 8.99
N ASN A 233 -1.78 -2.13 9.26
CA ASN A 233 -2.25 -3.28 10.01
C ASN A 233 -2.24 -3.03 11.51
N LEU A 234 -3.34 -3.40 12.16
CA LEU A 234 -3.47 -3.54 13.61
C LEU A 234 -3.41 -5.02 14.01
N GLU A 235 -3.28 -5.31 15.29
CA GLU A 235 -3.04 -6.70 15.73
C GLU A 235 -4.32 -7.55 15.72
N ASN A 236 -5.44 -6.98 16.20
CA ASN A 236 -6.69 -7.70 16.38
C ASN A 236 -7.89 -6.89 15.91
N TYR A 237 -9.03 -7.55 15.70
CA TYR A 237 -10.31 -6.90 15.41
C TYR A 237 -10.73 -5.90 16.49
N SER A 238 -10.47 -6.23 17.76
CA SER A 238 -10.73 -5.35 18.90
C SER A 238 -9.94 -4.04 18.84
N ASP A 239 -8.76 -4.06 18.22
CA ASP A 239 -7.94 -2.86 18.09
C ASP A 239 -8.57 -1.84 17.13
N VAL A 240 -9.29 -2.31 16.10
CA VAL A 240 -10.06 -1.42 15.19
C VAL A 240 -11.19 -0.72 15.93
N LEU A 241 -11.88 -1.42 16.84
CA LEU A 241 -12.92 -0.82 17.67
C LEU A 241 -12.33 0.16 18.68
N GLN A 242 -11.22 -0.22 19.35
CA GLN A 242 -10.52 0.68 20.28
C GLN A 242 -9.96 1.91 19.55
N ALA A 243 -9.57 1.75 18.28
CA ALA A 243 -9.10 2.86 17.46
C ALA A 243 -10.18 3.96 17.33
N ALA A 244 -11.45 3.58 17.18
CA ALA A 244 -12.54 4.56 17.11
C ALA A 244 -12.65 5.41 18.38
N ASP A 245 -12.47 4.82 19.58
CA ASP A 245 -12.47 5.55 20.84
C ASP A 245 -11.29 6.53 20.90
N ILE A 246 -10.08 6.07 20.60
CA ILE A 246 -8.86 6.91 20.63
C ILE A 246 -8.95 8.06 19.62
N LEU A 247 -9.42 7.79 18.39
CA LEU A 247 -9.60 8.81 17.35
C LEU A 247 -10.62 9.86 17.80
N ARG A 248 -11.68 9.45 18.51
CA ARG A 248 -12.66 10.35 19.09
C ARG A 248 -12.05 11.27 20.13
N ASP A 249 -11.19 10.73 21.01
CA ASP A 249 -10.48 11.49 22.05
C ASP A 249 -9.48 12.50 21.45
N HIS A 250 -8.93 12.19 20.28
CA HIS A 250 -8.00 13.05 19.53
C HIS A 250 -8.70 13.99 18.53
N ASP A 251 -10.03 14.00 18.49
CA ASP A 251 -10.82 14.79 17.54
C ASP A 251 -10.47 14.54 16.06
N VAL A 252 -10.09 13.30 15.74
CA VAL A 252 -9.83 12.86 14.38
C VAL A 252 -11.13 12.34 13.76
N ALA A 253 -11.58 12.98 12.69
CA ALA A 253 -12.73 12.54 11.95
C ALA A 253 -12.41 11.26 11.14
N TRP A 254 -13.39 10.37 11.04
CA TRP A 254 -13.32 9.21 10.13
C TRP A 254 -14.39 9.23 9.06
N GLY A 255 -14.10 8.57 7.92
CA GLY A 255 -15.00 8.54 6.78
C GLY A 255 -16.01 7.41 6.85
N VAL A 256 -15.55 6.17 7.11
CA VAL A 256 -16.39 4.96 7.08
C VAL A 256 -15.85 3.93 8.07
N GLY A 257 -16.76 3.25 8.75
CA GLY A 257 -16.45 2.18 9.70
C GLY A 257 -16.59 2.62 11.17
N PRO A 258 -16.32 1.74 12.13
CA PRO A 258 -15.77 0.38 11.97
C PRO A 258 -16.72 -0.57 11.23
N GLY A 259 -16.15 -1.42 10.39
CA GLY A 259 -16.89 -2.43 9.66
C GLY A 259 -16.00 -3.63 9.28
N LYS A 260 -16.62 -4.62 8.65
CA LYS A 260 -15.92 -5.78 8.10
C LYS A 260 -16.19 -5.91 6.60
N HIS A 261 -15.13 -6.11 5.83
CA HIS A 261 -15.25 -6.48 4.42
C HIS A 261 -15.66 -7.95 4.25
N GLY A 262 -16.42 -8.27 3.20
CA GLY A 262 -16.49 -9.60 2.65
C GLY A 262 -15.19 -9.96 1.94
N LEU A 263 -14.69 -9.04 1.11
CA LEU A 263 -13.35 -9.05 0.54
C LEU A 263 -12.29 -9.19 1.64
N GLY A 264 -11.36 -10.14 1.50
CA GLY A 264 -10.28 -10.31 2.47
C GLY A 264 -10.72 -10.69 3.88
N GLN A 265 -12.00 -10.61 4.24
CA GLN A 265 -12.55 -10.91 5.57
C GLN A 265 -11.96 -10.09 6.73
N ALA A 266 -11.46 -8.89 6.46
CA ALA A 266 -10.83 -8.04 7.46
C ALA A 266 -11.75 -6.94 8.00
N MET A 267 -11.49 -6.52 9.24
CA MET A 267 -12.06 -5.31 9.83
C MET A 267 -11.38 -4.08 9.25
N TYR A 268 -12.16 -3.03 9.02
CA TYR A 268 -11.69 -1.76 8.51
C TYR A 268 -12.20 -0.56 9.30
N LEU A 269 -11.43 0.52 9.26
CA LEU A 269 -11.84 1.86 9.67
C LEU A 269 -11.07 2.86 8.79
N TYR A 270 -11.81 3.63 7.97
CA TYR A 270 -11.24 4.66 7.11
C TYR A 270 -11.21 5.99 7.82
N ILE A 271 -10.03 6.58 7.86
CA ILE A 271 -9.74 7.87 8.51
C ILE A 271 -8.97 8.77 7.56
N HIS A 272 -8.84 10.03 7.91
CA HIS A 272 -8.10 11.00 7.10
C HIS A 272 -6.99 11.65 7.93
N ASP A 273 -5.81 11.78 7.32
CA ASP A 273 -4.72 12.56 7.89
C ASP A 273 -5.10 14.05 7.98
N PRO A 274 -5.16 14.65 9.18
CA PRO A 274 -5.57 16.03 9.31
C PRO A 274 -4.64 17.05 8.65
N GLY A 275 -3.40 16.68 8.36
CA GLY A 275 -2.41 17.56 7.71
C GLY A 275 -2.52 17.59 6.19
N SER A 276 -2.99 16.50 5.58
CA SER A 276 -2.98 16.34 4.12
C SER A 276 -4.30 15.88 3.52
N ASP A 277 -5.23 15.40 4.34
CA ASP A 277 -6.46 14.70 3.91
C ASP A 277 -6.19 13.37 3.18
N HIS A 278 -4.99 12.81 3.27
CA HIS A 278 -4.74 11.45 2.78
C HIS A 278 -5.64 10.45 3.50
N ARG A 279 -6.32 9.62 2.74
CA ARG A 279 -7.15 8.56 3.29
C ARG A 279 -6.28 7.39 3.75
N VAL A 280 -6.48 7.02 5.01
CA VAL A 280 -5.79 5.92 5.68
C VAL A 280 -6.80 4.87 6.09
N GLU A 281 -6.50 3.60 5.86
CA GLU A 281 -7.28 2.49 6.38
C GLU A 281 -6.56 1.84 7.57
N LEU A 282 -7.25 1.70 8.68
CA LEU A 282 -6.85 0.81 9.77
C LEU A 282 -7.45 -0.56 9.49
N TYR A 283 -6.59 -1.56 9.37
CA TYR A 283 -6.93 -2.88 8.86
C TYR A 283 -6.52 -3.97 9.83
N ALA A 284 -7.39 -4.92 10.15
CA ALA A 284 -7.06 -6.03 11.04
C ALA A 284 -7.73 -7.34 10.62
N GLY A 285 -7.02 -8.43 10.78
CA GLY A 285 -7.46 -9.76 10.41
C GLY A 285 -7.23 -10.05 8.93
N GLY A 286 -8.23 -10.64 8.28
CA GLY A 286 -8.09 -11.19 6.95
C GLY A 286 -7.67 -12.65 6.98
N TYR A 287 -7.73 -13.31 5.84
CA TYR A 287 -7.24 -14.67 5.68
C TYR A 287 -5.91 -14.67 4.91
N PHE A 288 -5.18 -15.77 5.02
CA PHE A 288 -3.93 -15.97 4.29
C PHE A 288 -4.10 -17.07 3.24
N ILE A 289 -3.45 -16.89 2.10
CA ILE A 289 -3.49 -17.79 0.96
C ILE A 289 -2.13 -18.49 0.86
N PHE A 290 -2.09 -19.75 1.24
CA PHE A 290 -0.91 -20.60 1.12
C PHE A 290 -1.02 -21.63 -0.01
N ASP A 291 -2.25 -21.81 -0.56
CA ASP A 291 -2.49 -22.75 -1.63
C ASP A 291 -1.93 -22.21 -2.95
N PRO A 292 -1.07 -22.97 -3.65
CA PRO A 292 -0.45 -22.52 -4.90
C PRO A 292 -1.43 -22.46 -6.07
N ASP A 293 -2.51 -23.19 -6.00
CA ASP A 293 -3.59 -23.34 -6.98
C ASP A 293 -4.86 -22.56 -6.59
N TRP A 294 -4.72 -21.54 -5.74
CA TRP A 294 -5.83 -20.64 -5.39
C TRP A 294 -6.47 -20.03 -6.63
N GLU A 295 -7.77 -20.23 -6.77
CA GLU A 295 -8.58 -19.61 -7.81
C GLU A 295 -9.12 -18.26 -7.32
N ALA A 296 -9.02 -17.21 -8.17
CA ALA A 296 -9.48 -15.88 -7.81
C ALA A 296 -11.00 -15.86 -7.59
N ILE A 297 -11.44 -15.27 -6.48
CA ILE A 297 -12.88 -15.13 -6.16
C ILE A 297 -13.45 -13.96 -6.92
N GLU A 298 -14.50 -14.18 -7.69
CA GLU A 298 -15.29 -13.14 -8.32
C GLU A 298 -16.44 -12.72 -7.42
N TRP A 299 -16.54 -11.43 -7.12
CA TRP A 299 -17.71 -10.81 -6.55
C TRP A 299 -18.58 -10.25 -7.67
N THR A 300 -19.75 -10.84 -7.86
CA THR A 300 -20.69 -10.49 -8.93
C THR A 300 -21.55 -9.26 -8.54
N PRO A 301 -22.23 -8.62 -9.50
CA PRO A 301 -23.12 -7.48 -9.19
C PRO A 301 -24.11 -7.74 -8.06
N ASP A 302 -24.59 -8.96 -7.91
CA ASP A 302 -25.52 -9.34 -6.84
C ASP A 302 -24.83 -9.44 -5.46
N THR A 303 -23.52 -9.59 -5.42
CA THR A 303 -22.72 -9.78 -4.19
C THR A 303 -21.76 -8.62 -3.89
N TYR A 304 -21.69 -7.56 -4.71
CA TYR A 304 -20.77 -6.44 -4.49
C TYR A 304 -20.92 -5.78 -3.13
N ALA A 305 -22.18 -5.59 -2.70
CA ALA A 305 -22.47 -4.97 -1.42
C ALA A 305 -21.89 -5.78 -0.26
N ASP A 306 -22.01 -7.11 -0.33
CA ASP A 306 -21.49 -8.04 0.68
C ASP A 306 -19.95 -8.11 0.60
N GLY A 307 -19.38 -8.07 -0.60
CA GLY A 307 -17.93 -8.01 -0.81
C GLY A 307 -17.32 -6.76 -0.20
N THR A 308 -17.92 -5.61 -0.42
CA THR A 308 -17.41 -4.33 0.11
C THR A 308 -17.71 -4.16 1.59
N THR A 309 -18.88 -4.58 2.06
CA THR A 309 -19.28 -4.48 3.48
C THR A 309 -20.08 -5.69 3.90
N TRP A 310 -19.46 -6.58 4.65
CA TRP A 310 -20.14 -7.74 5.25
C TRP A 310 -21.04 -7.30 6.42
N TYR A 311 -20.54 -6.40 7.28
CA TYR A 311 -21.31 -5.70 8.30
C TYR A 311 -20.61 -4.39 8.73
N GLY A 312 -21.36 -3.51 9.40
CA GLY A 312 -20.90 -2.19 9.83
C GLY A 312 -21.31 -1.09 8.86
N ASP A 313 -20.64 0.05 8.91
CA ASP A 313 -20.88 1.15 7.97
C ASP A 313 -20.53 0.73 6.55
N ARG A 314 -21.42 1.03 5.62
CA ARG A 314 -21.23 0.63 4.23
C ARG A 314 -20.23 1.51 3.52
N VAL A 315 -19.27 0.84 2.88
CA VAL A 315 -18.41 1.50 1.90
C VAL A 315 -19.25 1.85 0.67
N ASP A 316 -19.38 3.14 0.38
CA ASP A 316 -20.12 3.59 -0.78
C ASP A 316 -19.29 3.34 -2.05
N ILE A 317 -19.84 2.50 -2.93
CA ILE A 317 -19.27 2.16 -4.25
C ILE A 317 -20.02 2.80 -5.41
N SER A 318 -20.97 3.70 -5.12
CA SER A 318 -21.74 4.36 -6.17
C SER A 318 -20.87 5.26 -7.06
N PRO A 319 -21.28 5.48 -8.33
CA PRO A 319 -20.60 6.42 -9.20
C PRO A 319 -20.47 7.81 -8.56
N GLY A 320 -19.25 8.32 -8.47
CA GLY A 320 -18.94 9.64 -7.89
C GLY A 320 -18.62 9.64 -6.38
N SER A 321 -18.91 8.59 -5.62
CA SER A 321 -18.52 8.49 -4.20
C SER A 321 -17.00 8.41 -4.00
N ARG A 322 -16.34 7.71 -4.89
CA ARG A 322 -14.88 7.45 -4.83
C ARG A 322 -14.00 8.60 -5.33
N GLY A 323 -14.60 9.62 -5.95
CA GLY A 323 -13.85 10.77 -6.48
C GLY A 323 -13.51 11.83 -5.44
N ARG A 324 -14.22 11.85 -4.29
CA ARG A 324 -14.06 12.90 -3.26
C ARG A 324 -12.92 12.64 -2.28
N ASP A 325 -12.62 11.36 -2.04
CA ASP A 325 -11.70 10.93 -0.97
C ASP A 325 -10.36 10.41 -1.51
N THR A 326 -10.02 10.72 -2.77
CA THR A 326 -8.82 10.21 -3.41
C THR A 326 -7.75 11.26 -3.56
N THR A 327 -6.50 10.89 -3.31
CA THR A 327 -5.34 11.76 -3.43
C THR A 327 -4.69 11.60 -4.80
N PRO A 328 -4.32 12.70 -5.50
CA PRO A 328 -3.54 12.62 -6.73
C PRO A 328 -2.16 12.02 -6.47
N THR A 329 -1.63 11.32 -7.45
CA THR A 329 -0.24 10.90 -7.49
C THR A 329 0.54 11.76 -8.49
N LEU A 330 1.86 11.82 -8.35
CA LEU A 330 2.70 12.51 -9.33
C LEU A 330 2.67 11.74 -10.64
N ALA A 331 2.12 12.37 -11.70
CA ALA A 331 2.09 11.80 -13.05
C ALA A 331 3.40 12.10 -13.81
N ARG A 332 4.52 12.34 -13.12
CA ARG A 332 5.81 12.64 -13.71
C ARG A 332 6.90 11.78 -13.11
N LEU A 333 7.85 11.37 -13.95
CA LEU A 333 9.13 10.85 -13.49
C LEU A 333 9.98 12.06 -13.08
N GLU A 334 10.01 12.38 -11.79
CA GLU A 334 10.94 13.36 -11.25
C GLU A 334 12.29 12.67 -11.01
N ARG A 335 13.37 13.32 -11.49
CA ARG A 335 14.76 12.86 -11.31
C ARG A 335 15.31 13.34 -9.98
#